data_be9ce4a64744586ff544b5c399d70665
#
_entry.id   be9ce4a64744586ff544b5c399d70665
#
_cell.length_a   1.000
_cell.length_b   1.000
_cell.length_c   1.000
_cell.angle_alpha   90.00
_cell.angle_beta   90.00
_cell.angle_gamma   90.00
#
_symmetry.space_group_name_H-M   'P 1'
#
loop_
_entity.id
_entity.type
_entity.pdbx_description
1 polymer ?
#
loop_
_entity_poly.entity_id
_entity_poly.type
_entity_poly.pdbx_seq_one_letter_code
_entity_poly.pdbx_strand_id
1 'polypeptide(L)' 'DLTKKNLEMRVEAENGATAGKTELAKLAKAEGLDAIHDTVHEMARDEARHGKAFKGLLDRYFGK' A
#
# COMPACT_ATOMS: atom_id res chain seq x y z
N ASP A 1 -5.65 -3.15 -22.75
CA ASP A 1 -5.45 -4.49 -22.19
C ASP A 1 -6.03 -4.58 -20.78
N LEU A 2 -6.87 -5.56 -20.53
CA LEU A 2 -7.53 -5.71 -19.23
C LEU A 2 -6.55 -6.01 -18.10
N THR A 3 -5.55 -6.82 -18.39
CA THR A 3 -4.54 -7.15 -17.38
C THR A 3 -3.75 -5.91 -16.97
N LYS A 4 -3.32 -5.12 -17.95
CA LYS A 4 -2.61 -3.88 -17.66
C LYS A 4 -3.47 -2.94 -16.82
N LYS A 5 -4.72 -2.76 -17.22
CA LYS A 5 -5.64 -1.88 -16.50
C LYS A 5 -5.85 -2.35 -15.07
N ASN A 6 -6.02 -3.66 -14.87
CA ASN A 6 -6.20 -4.20 -13.54
C ASN A 6 -4.95 -4.03 -12.68
N LEU A 7 -3.76 -4.19 -13.26
CA LEU A 7 -2.52 -3.95 -12.52
C LEU A 7 -2.40 -2.49 -12.11
N GLU A 8 -2.74 -1.57 -13.01
CA GLU A 8 -2.72 -0.14 -12.69
C GLU A 8 -3.66 0.19 -11.53
N MET A 9 -4.85 -0.40 -11.55
CA MET A 9 -5.83 -0.20 -10.47
C MET A 9 -5.34 -0.76 -9.15
N ARG A 10 -4.67 -1.92 -9.18
CA ARG A 10 -4.12 -2.50 -7.95
C ARG A 10 -2.98 -1.66 -7.37
N VAL A 11 -2.11 -1.11 -8.22
CA VAL A 11 -1.06 -0.21 -7.76
C VAL A 11 -1.67 0.99 -7.03
N GLU A 12 -2.68 1.62 -7.63
CA GLU A 12 -3.34 2.77 -7.00
C GLU A 12 -4.03 2.40 -5.70
N ALA A 13 -4.73 1.26 -5.68
CA ALA A 13 -5.43 0.81 -4.49
C ALA A 13 -4.45 0.54 -3.33
N GLU A 14 -3.32 -0.11 -3.62
CA GLU A 14 -2.33 -0.40 -2.59
C GLU A 14 -1.65 0.87 -2.10
N ASN A 15 -1.38 1.83 -2.99
CA ASN A 15 -0.81 3.12 -2.60
C ASN A 15 -1.77 3.90 -1.71
N GLY A 16 -3.05 3.92 -2.05
CA GLY A 16 -4.08 4.58 -1.24
C GLY A 16 -4.22 3.93 0.13
N ALA A 17 -4.23 2.61 0.17
CA ALA A 17 -4.33 1.87 1.43
C ALA A 17 -3.10 2.11 2.31
N THR A 18 -1.91 2.17 1.71
CA THR A 18 -0.68 2.49 2.44
C THR A 18 -0.76 3.87 3.08
N ALA A 19 -1.19 4.87 2.31
CA ALA A 19 -1.30 6.25 2.81
C ALA A 19 -2.32 6.34 3.94
N GLY A 20 -3.49 5.69 3.78
CA GLY A 20 -4.53 5.71 4.80
C GLY A 20 -4.08 5.07 6.11
N LYS A 21 -3.42 3.93 6.02
CA LYS A 21 -2.93 3.23 7.22
C LYS A 21 -1.77 3.96 7.87
N THR A 22 -0.91 4.60 7.08
CA THR A 22 0.18 5.41 7.64
C THR A 22 -0.39 6.56 8.47
N GLU A 23 -1.44 7.21 7.97
CA GLU A 23 -2.07 8.31 8.70
C GLU A 23 -2.74 7.81 9.97
N LEU A 24 -3.43 6.66 9.90
CA LEU A 24 -4.05 6.07 11.08
C LEU A 24 -2.99 5.70 12.12
N ALA A 25 -1.86 5.15 11.69
CA ALA A 25 -0.78 4.81 12.61
C ALA A 25 -0.25 6.06 13.32
N LYS A 26 -0.11 7.18 12.62
CA LYS A 26 0.32 8.43 13.25
C LYS A 26 -0.67 8.90 14.30
N LEU A 27 -1.96 8.82 14.00
CA LEU A 27 -2.99 9.20 14.96
C LEU A 27 -2.97 8.31 16.19
N ALA A 28 -2.82 7.00 16.00
CA ALA A 28 -2.75 6.06 17.11
C ALA A 28 -1.53 6.34 17.98
N LYS A 29 -0.39 6.65 17.38
CA LYS A 29 0.81 6.98 18.14
C LYS A 29 0.61 8.23 18.97
N ALA A 30 0.00 9.26 18.41
CA ALA A 30 -0.29 10.51 19.12
C ALA A 30 -1.21 10.29 20.31
N GLU A 31 -2.11 9.31 20.23
CA GLU A 31 -3.04 8.99 21.30
C GLU A 31 -2.49 7.95 22.29
N GLY A 32 -1.27 7.50 22.09
CA GLY A 32 -0.65 6.51 22.98
C GLY A 32 -1.18 5.10 22.81
N LEU A 33 -1.79 4.79 21.66
CA LEU A 33 -2.36 3.47 21.38
C LEU A 33 -1.35 2.61 20.66
N ASP A 34 -0.33 2.15 21.39
CA ASP A 34 0.84 1.50 20.80
C ASP A 34 0.50 0.20 20.06
N ALA A 35 -0.39 -0.62 20.57
CA ALA A 35 -0.75 -1.87 19.89
C ALA A 35 -1.42 -1.58 18.55
N ILE A 36 -2.27 -0.58 18.50
CA ILE A 36 -2.93 -0.18 17.26
C ILE A 36 -1.90 0.40 16.30
N HIS A 37 -1.04 1.28 16.80
CA HIS A 37 0.03 1.84 15.97
C HIS A 37 0.89 0.74 15.34
N ASP A 38 1.36 -0.21 16.13
CA ASP A 38 2.28 -1.23 15.65
C ASP A 38 1.61 -2.13 14.61
N THR A 39 0.38 -2.54 14.86
CA THR A 39 -0.35 -3.40 13.92
C THR A 39 -0.63 -2.69 12.61
N VAL A 40 -1.13 -1.46 12.68
CA VAL A 40 -1.48 -0.71 11.46
C VAL A 40 -0.23 -0.33 10.68
N HIS A 41 0.85 -0.01 11.39
CA HIS A 41 2.13 0.31 10.75
C HIS A 41 2.65 -0.88 9.93
N GLU A 42 2.55 -2.09 10.48
CA GLU A 42 2.94 -3.30 9.75
C GLU A 42 2.04 -3.54 8.54
N MET A 43 0.74 -3.31 8.69
CA MET A 43 -0.18 -3.44 7.55
C MET A 43 0.17 -2.46 6.43
N ALA A 44 0.53 -1.23 6.80
CA ALA A 44 0.94 -0.24 5.81
C ALA A 44 2.20 -0.68 5.06
N ARG A 45 3.15 -1.28 5.76
CA ARG A 45 4.37 -1.80 5.14
C ARG A 45 4.06 -2.93 4.17
N ASP A 46 3.13 -3.82 4.54
CA ASP A 46 2.72 -4.92 3.66
C ASP A 46 2.07 -4.38 2.39
N GLU A 47 1.22 -3.39 2.51
CA GLU A 47 0.56 -2.81 1.34
C GLU A 47 1.53 -2.04 0.46
N ALA A 48 2.55 -1.41 1.04
CA ALA A 48 3.60 -0.79 0.26
C ALA A 48 4.38 -1.83 -0.55
N ARG A 49 4.65 -3.01 0.05
CA ARG A 49 5.30 -4.10 -0.67
C ARG A 49 4.44 -4.64 -1.80
N HIS A 50 3.13 -4.79 -1.55
CA HIS A 50 2.20 -5.22 -2.59
C HIS A 50 2.17 -4.23 -3.75
N GLY A 51 2.14 -2.94 -3.45
CA GLY A 51 2.16 -1.89 -4.47
C GLY A 51 3.41 -1.99 -5.33
N LYS A 52 4.57 -2.18 -4.72
CA LYS A 52 5.83 -2.34 -5.45
C LYS A 52 5.83 -3.59 -6.32
N ALA A 53 5.26 -4.69 -5.81
CA ALA A 53 5.18 -5.93 -6.58
C ALA A 53 4.28 -5.76 -7.80
N PHE A 54 3.11 -5.14 -7.64
CA PHE A 54 2.22 -4.88 -8.78
C PHE A 54 2.87 -3.92 -9.78
N LYS A 55 3.54 -2.89 -9.29
CA LYS A 55 4.23 -1.93 -10.13
C LYS A 55 5.35 -2.61 -10.93
N GLY A 56 6.10 -3.51 -10.27
CA GLY A 56 7.14 -4.28 -10.94
C GLY A 56 6.59 -5.13 -12.07
N LEU A 57 5.45 -5.81 -11.83
CA LEU A 57 4.81 -6.61 -12.87
C LEU A 57 4.32 -5.73 -14.02
N LEU A 58 3.72 -4.59 -13.69
CA LEU A 58 3.24 -3.65 -14.69
C LEU A 58 4.38 -3.17 -15.58
N ASP A 59 5.49 -2.78 -14.97
CA ASP A 59 6.64 -2.28 -15.70
C ASP A 59 7.29 -3.38 -16.56
N ARG A 60 7.36 -4.59 -16.02
CA ARG A 60 8.00 -5.70 -16.74
C ARG A 60 7.24 -6.13 -17.98
N TYR A 61 5.92 -6.20 -17.90
CA TYR A 61 5.13 -6.75 -19.00
C TYR A 61 4.47 -5.71 -19.89
N PHE A 62 4.30 -4.50 -19.42
CA PHE A 62 3.58 -3.44 -20.16
C PHE A 62 4.36 -2.13 -20.22
N GLY A 63 5.43 -2.02 -19.46
CA GLY A 63 6.31 -0.87 -19.51
C GLY A 63 7.30 -1.02 -20.66
N LYS A 64 7.99 0.03 -20.99
CA LYS A 64 8.96 0.01 -22.08
C LYS A 64 10.27 -0.59 -21.64
#